data_b4f4ee00c9572deba5e45bf4c370a53e
#
_entry.id   b4f4ee00c9572deba5e45bf4c370a53e
#
_cell.length_a   1.000
_cell.length_b   1.000
_cell.length_c   1.000
_cell.angle_alpha   90.00
_cell.angle_beta   90.00
_cell.angle_gamma   90.00
#
_symmetry.space_group_name_H-M   'P 1'
#
loop_
_entity.id
_entity.type
_entity.pdbx_description
1 polymer ?
#
loop_
_entity_poly.entity_id
_entity_poly.type
_entity_poly.pdbx_seq_one_letter_code
_entity_poly.pdbx_strand_id
1 'polypeptide(L)'
;MPSFICTSYSTPPYDVVADEIDIVAKDPSDPSEAAQDVDSRYVKGETVSDPGQELDVQETVVVDEKSPEILKTLLTGLPSPTSLLWTANTFFINLLLVIMSLDLIFRGAIYHQAHDLSMARTGYVSDTSARVLIREPDAIKYPIFASYRYADKPMSTSYGVLGPDSSWKSGGSIDWLDESTDFTGTFELTGLYSDTRYQWVVSSNHTGFFTTAPKTGLTSDRVGSAGSFTFLHSSCLINNFPYSPFAHTLSNKGLQYLGEALNGFKAQFMLFLGDFIYADVPYSHGTDAANYRRQYRQVYASPDWPAAAKELPWIHVYDDHEVANDWDKNTTGVFPAANDPYEHYHIAANPPPVRKGETYFSFTQGPATFFMLDTRRYRSPNDGTNGSDPVTGEPTKTMLGQTQLHDLLEWLKRPEPEGVRWKVLVSSIPFTKNWWFGAQDTWRGYLGERQIILEHMWDVGLRGGVGVIVLSGDRHEFAATSFPPPPDGKEEIVGLGQVGAGARGVNALAEQAPDVMKKRKRWPLSATVHEFSASPLNMFYLPIRTYSESTTSDEYTSDVCIKYIPDGNSKFGSVSISNPPTSDQSLLHYRLFVDGVEAWSYTLTTPPNVGGGGRAKDAIWG
;
A
#
# COMPACT_ATOMS: atom_id res chain seq x y z
N MET A 1 -26.20 -27.71 -5.05
CA MET A 1 -27.32 -27.03 -5.73
C MET A 1 -28.58 -27.91 -5.96
N PRO A 2 -28.55 -29.18 -6.39
CA PRO A 2 -29.79 -29.97 -6.50
C PRO A 2 -30.55 -30.18 -5.17
N SER A 3 -29.81 -30.29 -4.04
CA SER A 3 -30.45 -30.42 -2.71
C SER A 3 -31.14 -29.15 -2.24
N PHE A 4 -30.73 -27.98 -2.71
CA PHE A 4 -31.24 -26.69 -2.33
C PHE A 4 -32.68 -26.43 -2.86
N ILE A 5 -32.97 -26.93 -4.06
CA ILE A 5 -34.30 -26.80 -4.66
C ILE A 5 -35.29 -27.83 -4.04
N CYS A 6 -34.80 -29.04 -3.74
CA CYS A 6 -35.64 -30.07 -3.16
C CYS A 6 -36.13 -29.79 -1.72
N THR A 7 -35.30 -29.12 -0.90
CA THR A 7 -35.69 -28.87 0.51
C THR A 7 -36.75 -27.80 0.68
N SER A 8 -36.87 -26.84 -0.27
CA SER A 8 -37.92 -25.83 -0.19
C SER A 8 -39.33 -26.32 -0.61
N TYR A 9 -39.41 -27.47 -1.26
CA TYR A 9 -40.67 -28.10 -1.63
C TYR A 9 -41.17 -29.13 -0.61
N SER A 10 -40.32 -29.53 0.36
CA SER A 10 -40.66 -30.57 1.34
C SER A 10 -41.16 -30.04 2.70
N THR A 11 -41.01 -28.76 2.95
CA THR A 11 -41.53 -28.15 4.17
C THR A 11 -42.88 -27.49 3.88
N PRO A 12 -43.94 -27.89 4.58
CA PRO A 12 -45.24 -27.25 4.39
C PRO A 12 -45.17 -25.75 4.71
N PRO A 13 -45.95 -24.90 4.02
CA PRO A 13 -45.95 -23.45 4.19
C PRO A 13 -46.52 -22.97 5.52
N TYR A 14 -46.92 -23.90 6.38
CA TYR A 14 -47.52 -23.63 7.69
C TYR A 14 -46.90 -24.54 8.75
N ASP A 15 -46.90 -24.07 9.98
CA ASP A 15 -46.62 -24.86 11.17
C ASP A 15 -47.96 -25.22 11.86
N VAL A 16 -48.10 -26.46 12.27
CA VAL A 16 -49.21 -26.89 13.09
C VAL A 16 -48.98 -26.42 14.52
N VAL A 17 -49.79 -25.48 14.98
CA VAL A 17 -49.68 -24.86 16.31
C VAL A 17 -50.49 -25.62 17.36
N ALA A 18 -51.62 -26.15 16.95
CA ALA A 18 -52.44 -27.02 17.77
C ALA A 18 -53.15 -28.05 16.89
N ASP A 19 -53.28 -29.24 17.39
CA ASP A 19 -54.02 -30.35 16.80
C ASP A 19 -54.96 -30.89 17.89
N GLU A 20 -56.24 -30.54 17.78
CA GLU A 20 -57.29 -30.96 18.70
C GLU A 20 -58.19 -31.93 17.98
N ILE A 21 -58.30 -33.11 18.53
CA ILE A 21 -59.26 -34.14 18.04
C ILE A 21 -60.40 -34.25 19.01
N ASP A 22 -61.57 -33.74 18.61
CA ASP A 22 -62.78 -33.88 19.34
C ASP A 22 -63.55 -35.14 18.87
N ILE A 23 -63.79 -36.05 19.79
CA ILE A 23 -64.57 -37.26 19.52
C ILE A 23 -65.93 -37.10 20.17
N VAL A 24 -66.91 -36.88 19.34
CA VAL A 24 -68.34 -36.74 19.79
C VAL A 24 -69.10 -38.03 19.54
N ALA A 25 -69.55 -38.66 20.62
CA ALA A 25 -70.42 -39.83 20.51
C ALA A 25 -71.90 -39.38 20.36
N LYS A 26 -72.53 -39.74 19.25
CA LYS A 26 -73.94 -39.47 19.00
C LYS A 26 -74.74 -40.73 19.24
N ASP A 27 -75.78 -40.59 20.02
CA ASP A 27 -76.81 -41.64 20.12
C ASP A 27 -77.82 -41.48 18.98
N PRO A 28 -77.93 -42.44 18.05
CA PRO A 28 -78.86 -42.35 16.92
C PRO A 28 -80.33 -42.43 17.30
N SER A 29 -80.66 -42.69 18.57
CA SER A 29 -82.02 -42.83 19.04
C SER A 29 -82.60 -41.57 19.69
N ASP A 30 -81.78 -40.53 19.99
CA ASP A 30 -82.30 -39.27 20.60
C ASP A 30 -81.64 -38.01 19.95
N PRO A 31 -82.41 -37.37 19.04
CA PRO A 31 -81.87 -36.18 18.36
C PRO A 31 -81.84 -34.91 19.24
N SER A 32 -82.14 -35.02 20.53
CA SER A 32 -82.20 -33.89 21.48
C SER A 32 -81.05 -33.89 22.50
N GLU A 33 -80.21 -34.91 22.56
CA GLU A 33 -79.05 -34.89 23.47
C GLU A 33 -77.87 -34.12 22.87
N ALA A 34 -77.50 -33.11 23.58
CA ALA A 34 -76.30 -32.34 23.24
C ALA A 34 -75.03 -33.21 23.30
N ALA A 35 -74.23 -33.11 22.30
CA ALA A 35 -72.92 -33.74 22.23
C ALA A 35 -72.08 -33.51 23.50
N GLN A 36 -71.70 -34.59 24.17
CA GLN A 36 -70.74 -34.50 25.29
C GLN A 36 -69.32 -34.47 24.74
N ASP A 37 -68.64 -33.40 25.06
CA ASP A 37 -67.24 -33.21 24.74
C ASP A 37 -66.37 -34.18 25.55
N VAL A 38 -65.72 -35.13 24.91
CA VAL A 38 -64.83 -36.11 25.56
C VAL A 38 -63.37 -35.67 25.36
N ASP A 39 -62.72 -35.17 26.43
CA ASP A 39 -61.33 -34.74 26.45
C ASP A 39 -60.44 -35.90 25.99
N SER A 40 -59.78 -35.74 24.82
CA SER A 40 -58.93 -36.73 24.12
C SER A 40 -57.76 -37.27 24.94
N ARG A 41 -57.43 -36.66 26.07
CA ARG A 41 -56.26 -37.05 26.93
C ARG A 41 -56.48 -38.40 27.67
N TYR A 42 -57.65 -39.02 27.60
CA TYR A 42 -57.95 -40.26 28.35
C TYR A 42 -58.25 -41.49 27.50
N VAL A 43 -58.22 -41.42 26.19
CA VAL A 43 -58.46 -42.60 25.34
C VAL A 43 -57.14 -43.31 25.03
N LYS A 44 -56.61 -43.99 26.03
CA LYS A 44 -55.53 -44.99 25.81
C LYS A 44 -56.07 -46.36 26.16
N GLY A 45 -56.60 -47.04 25.15
CA GLY A 45 -56.76 -48.52 25.16
C GLY A 45 -57.98 -49.14 25.72
N GLU A 46 -59.23 -48.65 25.49
CA GLU A 46 -60.45 -49.49 25.57
C GLU A 46 -61.17 -49.46 24.23
N THR A 47 -61.32 -50.65 23.63
CA THR A 47 -62.19 -50.89 22.49
C THR A 47 -63.62 -50.91 23.02
N VAL A 48 -64.34 -49.79 22.91
CA VAL A 48 -65.77 -49.78 23.09
C VAL A 48 -66.46 -50.33 21.84
N SER A 49 -66.80 -51.58 21.87
CA SER A 49 -67.61 -52.22 20.85
C SER A 49 -69.12 -52.24 21.34
N ASP A 50 -69.75 -51.13 21.15
CA ASP A 50 -71.21 -51.10 21.23
C ASP A 50 -71.79 -50.86 19.81
N PRO A 51 -72.59 -51.79 19.23
CA PRO A 51 -72.93 -51.75 17.80
C PRO A 51 -74.01 -50.71 17.43
N GLY A 52 -74.13 -49.64 18.16
CA GLY A 52 -75.10 -48.59 17.90
C GLY A 52 -74.63 -47.15 18.00
N GLN A 53 -73.36 -46.86 18.35
CA GLN A 53 -72.88 -45.49 18.44
C GLN A 53 -72.11 -45.05 17.20
N GLU A 54 -72.60 -44.01 16.58
CA GLU A 54 -71.89 -43.31 15.49
C GLU A 54 -70.89 -42.31 16.11
N LEU A 55 -69.56 -42.52 15.91
CA LEU A 55 -68.52 -41.62 16.38
C LEU A 55 -68.29 -40.59 15.31
N ASP A 56 -68.58 -39.32 15.62
CA ASP A 56 -68.15 -38.19 14.77
C ASP A 56 -66.81 -37.67 15.31
N VAL A 57 -65.77 -37.83 14.49
CA VAL A 57 -64.41 -37.37 14.83
C VAL A 57 -64.13 -36.06 14.08
N GLN A 58 -64.10 -34.97 14.84
CA GLN A 58 -63.69 -33.65 14.29
C GLN A 58 -62.21 -33.38 14.64
N GLU A 59 -61.42 -33.31 13.65
CA GLU A 59 -59.99 -32.88 13.78
C GLU A 59 -59.94 -31.39 13.46
N THR A 60 -59.57 -30.58 14.44
CA THR A 60 -59.33 -29.13 14.26
C THR A 60 -57.83 -28.87 14.30
N VAL A 61 -57.25 -28.64 13.15
CA VAL A 61 -55.85 -28.32 13.03
C VAL A 61 -55.70 -26.80 12.92
N VAL A 62 -55.12 -26.20 13.94
CA VAL A 62 -54.75 -24.77 13.90
C VAL A 62 -53.38 -24.65 13.26
N VAL A 63 -53.32 -23.99 12.12
CA VAL A 63 -52.10 -23.76 11.37
C VAL A 63 -51.73 -22.28 11.41
N ASP A 64 -50.44 -21.99 11.64
CA ASP A 64 -49.89 -20.66 11.50
C ASP A 64 -49.10 -20.58 10.19
N GLU A 65 -49.38 -19.56 9.38
CA GLU A 65 -48.69 -19.37 8.10
C GLU A 65 -47.28 -18.87 8.34
N LYS A 66 -46.29 -19.64 7.89
CA LYS A 66 -44.88 -19.23 7.97
C LYS A 66 -44.68 -17.92 7.25
N SER A 67 -44.09 -16.96 7.92
CA SER A 67 -43.72 -15.72 7.27
C SER A 67 -42.66 -15.99 6.17
N PRO A 68 -42.64 -15.24 5.07
CA PRO A 68 -41.68 -15.45 3.97
C PRO A 68 -40.24 -15.14 4.35
N GLU A 69 -39.95 -14.64 5.56
CA GLU A 69 -38.63 -14.29 6.10
C GLU A 69 -37.72 -13.58 5.05
N ILE A 70 -38.29 -12.60 4.35
CA ILE A 70 -37.63 -11.96 3.18
C ILE A 70 -36.22 -11.47 3.49
N LEU A 71 -36.07 -10.75 4.61
CA LEU A 71 -34.79 -10.17 4.98
C LEU A 71 -33.73 -11.24 5.29
N LYS A 72 -34.15 -12.29 6.02
CA LYS A 72 -33.27 -13.43 6.33
C LYS A 72 -32.90 -14.17 5.06
N THR A 73 -33.85 -14.44 4.15
CA THR A 73 -33.61 -15.07 2.84
C THR A 73 -32.60 -14.30 2.02
N LEU A 74 -32.74 -12.97 1.90
CA LEU A 74 -31.83 -12.13 1.12
C LEU A 74 -30.44 -12.02 1.76
N LEU A 75 -30.36 -11.91 3.09
CA LEU A 75 -29.07 -11.76 3.79
C LEU A 75 -28.30 -13.06 3.93
N THR A 76 -28.99 -14.18 4.11
CA THR A 76 -28.32 -15.48 4.33
C THR A 76 -28.14 -16.30 3.06
N GLY A 77 -28.84 -15.96 1.99
CA GLY A 77 -28.88 -16.75 0.75
C GLY A 77 -29.67 -18.06 0.87
N LEU A 78 -30.37 -18.31 2.00
CA LEU A 78 -31.17 -19.50 2.20
C LEU A 78 -32.56 -19.36 1.53
N PRO A 79 -33.22 -20.48 1.14
CA PRO A 79 -34.54 -20.40 0.54
C PRO A 79 -35.60 -19.87 1.54
N SER A 80 -36.58 -19.15 1.03
CA SER A 80 -37.72 -18.71 1.81
C SER A 80 -38.59 -19.92 2.22
N PRO A 81 -39.06 -20.01 3.46
CA PRO A 81 -39.89 -21.13 3.91
C PRO A 81 -41.25 -21.23 3.19
N THR A 82 -41.81 -20.14 2.69
CA THR A 82 -43.14 -20.10 2.12
C THR A 82 -43.26 -19.48 0.72
N SER A 83 -42.22 -18.75 0.25
CA SER A 83 -42.32 -18.00 -1.00
C SER A 83 -41.36 -18.50 -2.06
N LEU A 84 -41.88 -19.12 -3.10
CA LEU A 84 -41.11 -19.52 -4.28
C LEU A 84 -40.46 -18.31 -4.99
N LEU A 85 -41.16 -17.16 -5.01
CA LEU A 85 -40.65 -15.94 -5.62
C LEU A 85 -39.38 -15.46 -4.92
N TRP A 86 -39.36 -15.39 -3.59
CA TRP A 86 -38.18 -14.98 -2.83
C TRP A 86 -37.08 -16.02 -2.87
N THR A 87 -37.39 -17.30 -2.91
CA THR A 87 -36.44 -18.39 -3.14
C THR A 87 -35.79 -18.24 -4.52
N ALA A 88 -36.55 -17.98 -5.57
CA ALA A 88 -36.00 -17.75 -6.91
C ALA A 88 -35.14 -16.48 -6.96
N ASN A 89 -35.58 -15.38 -6.36
CA ASN A 89 -34.78 -14.16 -6.30
C ASN A 89 -33.45 -14.39 -5.60
N THR A 90 -33.44 -15.03 -4.43
CA THR A 90 -32.19 -15.35 -3.72
C THR A 90 -31.28 -16.28 -4.53
N PHE A 91 -31.85 -17.26 -5.24
CA PHE A 91 -31.08 -18.12 -6.14
C PHE A 91 -30.41 -17.31 -7.26
N PHE A 92 -31.13 -16.40 -7.92
CA PHE A 92 -30.57 -15.57 -8.98
C PHE A 92 -29.52 -14.59 -8.45
N ILE A 93 -29.71 -14.00 -7.27
CA ILE A 93 -28.69 -13.16 -6.62
C ILE A 93 -27.43 -13.97 -6.35
N ASN A 94 -27.56 -15.16 -5.74
CA ASN A 94 -26.41 -16.03 -5.47
C ASN A 94 -25.72 -16.48 -6.74
N LEU A 95 -26.47 -16.83 -7.79
CA LEU A 95 -25.91 -17.19 -9.09
C LEU A 95 -25.12 -16.02 -9.70
N LEU A 96 -25.67 -14.81 -9.63
CA LEU A 96 -24.99 -13.61 -10.10
C LEU A 96 -23.71 -13.35 -9.30
N LEU A 97 -23.75 -13.45 -7.98
CA LEU A 97 -22.56 -13.29 -7.13
C LEU A 97 -21.48 -14.33 -7.44
N VAL A 98 -21.87 -15.58 -7.70
CA VAL A 98 -20.94 -16.65 -8.13
C VAL A 98 -20.33 -16.30 -9.48
N ILE A 99 -21.11 -15.85 -10.45
CA ILE A 99 -20.61 -15.44 -11.77
C ILE A 99 -19.64 -14.26 -11.62
N MET A 100 -19.98 -13.25 -10.82
CA MET A 100 -19.12 -12.11 -10.57
C MET A 100 -17.82 -12.51 -9.86
N SER A 101 -17.87 -13.46 -8.92
CA SER A 101 -16.67 -13.99 -8.25
C SER A 101 -15.77 -14.76 -9.22
N LEU A 102 -16.35 -15.57 -10.09
CA LEU A 102 -15.61 -16.27 -11.15
C LEU A 102 -15.02 -15.27 -12.17
N ASP A 103 -15.75 -14.23 -12.53
CA ASP A 103 -15.26 -13.16 -13.41
C ASP A 103 -14.07 -12.44 -12.76
N LEU A 104 -14.18 -12.03 -11.51
CA LEU A 104 -13.09 -11.38 -10.75
C LEU A 104 -11.82 -12.25 -10.74
N ILE A 105 -11.97 -13.55 -10.44
CA ILE A 105 -10.82 -14.45 -10.27
C ILE A 105 -10.20 -14.82 -11.62
N PHE A 106 -11.01 -15.17 -12.61
CA PHE A 106 -10.52 -15.88 -13.79
C PHE A 106 -10.44 -15.02 -15.07
N ARG A 107 -11.20 -13.92 -15.19
CA ARG A 107 -11.23 -13.13 -16.42
C ARG A 107 -9.85 -12.56 -16.76
N GLY A 108 -9.14 -12.00 -15.78
CA GLY A 108 -7.77 -11.51 -15.97
C GLY A 108 -6.80 -12.63 -16.34
N ALA A 109 -6.85 -13.75 -15.63
CA ALA A 109 -5.93 -14.86 -15.81
C ALA A 109 -6.14 -15.63 -17.12
N ILE A 110 -7.37 -15.68 -17.64
CA ILE A 110 -7.70 -16.42 -18.88
C ILE A 110 -7.59 -15.55 -20.12
N TYR A 111 -8.21 -14.34 -20.09
CA TYR A 111 -8.38 -13.52 -21.28
C TYR A 111 -7.39 -12.37 -21.42
N HIS A 112 -6.66 -12.02 -20.32
CA HIS A 112 -5.75 -10.88 -20.30
C HIS A 112 -4.39 -11.25 -19.71
N GLN A 113 -3.78 -12.32 -20.22
CA GLN A 113 -2.46 -12.80 -19.75
C GLN A 113 -1.31 -11.88 -20.17
N ALA A 114 -1.54 -11.01 -21.15
CA ALA A 114 -0.59 -10.03 -21.68
C ALA A 114 0.78 -10.64 -22.09
N HIS A 115 0.76 -11.86 -22.66
CA HIS A 115 1.98 -12.49 -23.17
C HIS A 115 2.61 -11.70 -24.32
N ASP A 116 1.76 -11.12 -25.16
CA ASP A 116 2.11 -10.31 -26.32
C ASP A 116 2.36 -8.83 -26.01
N LEU A 117 2.38 -8.45 -24.72
CA LEU A 117 2.59 -7.07 -24.30
C LEU A 117 3.92 -6.55 -24.85
N SER A 118 3.87 -5.57 -25.75
CA SER A 118 4.98 -4.73 -26.14
C SER A 118 4.83 -3.40 -25.43
N MET A 119 5.84 -2.99 -24.64
CA MET A 119 5.78 -1.76 -23.85
C MET A 119 7.16 -1.11 -23.69
N ALA A 120 7.16 0.19 -23.41
CA ALA A 120 8.33 0.91 -22.94
C ALA A 120 7.93 1.98 -21.92
N ARG A 121 8.80 2.19 -20.94
CA ARG A 121 8.63 3.22 -19.91
C ARG A 121 9.95 3.86 -19.51
N THR A 122 9.89 5.08 -19.05
CA THR A 122 11.03 5.75 -18.43
C THR A 122 11.20 5.26 -16.97
N GLY A 123 12.38 4.79 -16.63
CA GLY A 123 12.83 4.49 -15.27
C GLY A 123 13.54 5.67 -14.64
N TYR A 124 14.64 5.40 -13.93
CA TYR A 124 15.44 6.44 -13.28
C TYR A 124 16.02 7.44 -14.30
N VAL A 125 15.88 8.71 -13.98
CA VAL A 125 16.43 9.83 -14.76
C VAL A 125 17.28 10.69 -13.84
N SER A 126 18.59 10.71 -14.07
CA SER A 126 19.52 11.61 -13.37
C SER A 126 19.61 12.96 -14.07
N ASP A 127 20.56 13.79 -13.66
CA ASP A 127 20.88 15.05 -14.35
C ASP A 127 21.65 14.84 -15.66
N THR A 128 22.23 13.66 -15.88
CA THR A 128 23.09 13.36 -17.04
C THR A 128 22.78 12.06 -17.77
N SER A 129 21.84 11.26 -17.24
CA SER A 129 21.44 9.97 -17.82
C SER A 129 19.97 9.66 -17.60
N ALA A 130 19.43 8.72 -18.40
CA ALA A 130 18.08 8.20 -18.25
C ALA A 130 18.04 6.72 -18.62
N ARG A 131 17.23 5.94 -17.92
CA ARG A 131 16.95 4.54 -18.23
C ARG A 131 15.60 4.41 -18.90
N VAL A 132 15.54 3.66 -20.00
CA VAL A 132 14.30 3.32 -20.70
C VAL A 132 14.19 1.81 -20.72
N LEU A 133 13.26 1.30 -19.92
CA LEU A 133 12.91 -0.12 -19.91
C LEU A 133 11.99 -0.40 -21.09
N ILE A 134 12.25 -1.50 -21.78
CA ILE A 134 11.39 -2.04 -22.82
C ILE A 134 11.00 -3.49 -22.49
N ARG A 135 9.87 -3.93 -23.01
CA ARG A 135 9.49 -5.33 -23.19
C ARG A 135 9.02 -5.52 -24.62
N GLU A 136 9.61 -6.49 -25.33
CA GLU A 136 9.24 -6.80 -26.72
C GLU A 136 9.35 -8.30 -26.97
N PRO A 137 8.22 -9.04 -27.03
CA PRO A 137 8.20 -10.47 -27.29
C PRO A 137 8.23 -10.83 -28.79
N ASP A 138 8.01 -9.84 -29.69
CA ASP A 138 7.96 -10.09 -31.12
C ASP A 138 9.38 -10.19 -31.71
N ALA A 139 9.78 -11.41 -32.06
CA ALA A 139 11.08 -11.71 -32.65
C ALA A 139 11.38 -10.95 -33.96
N ILE A 140 10.34 -10.51 -34.70
CA ILE A 140 10.49 -9.82 -35.97
C ILE A 140 11.05 -8.38 -35.79
N LYS A 141 10.87 -7.80 -34.60
CA LYS A 141 11.28 -6.42 -34.31
C LYS A 141 12.76 -6.28 -33.92
N TYR A 142 13.48 -7.38 -33.76
CA TYR A 142 14.90 -7.33 -33.41
C TYR A 142 15.80 -7.13 -34.64
N PRO A 143 16.95 -6.43 -34.49
CA PRO A 143 17.39 -5.72 -33.28
C PRO A 143 16.56 -4.47 -32.99
N ILE A 144 16.40 -4.13 -31.70
CA ILE A 144 15.68 -2.94 -31.26
C ILE A 144 16.67 -1.79 -31.06
N PHE A 145 16.36 -0.64 -31.65
CA PHE A 145 17.17 0.57 -31.55
C PHE A 145 16.47 1.63 -30.72
N ALA A 146 17.20 2.27 -29.83
CA ALA A 146 16.75 3.48 -29.16
C ALA A 146 17.36 4.73 -29.78
N SER A 147 16.58 5.80 -29.84
CA SER A 147 17.05 7.12 -30.22
C SER A 147 16.41 8.19 -29.32
N TYR A 148 17.12 9.29 -29.11
CA TYR A 148 16.62 10.40 -28.30
C TYR A 148 17.03 11.75 -28.89
N ARG A 149 16.29 12.80 -28.53
CA ARG A 149 16.58 14.18 -28.93
C ARG A 149 16.05 15.18 -27.90
N TYR A 150 16.48 16.43 -28.02
CA TYR A 150 15.85 17.53 -27.32
C TYR A 150 14.38 17.68 -27.74
N ALA A 151 13.49 17.81 -26.77
CA ALA A 151 12.06 17.98 -27.04
C ALA A 151 11.65 19.44 -27.14
N ASP A 152 12.39 20.37 -26.53
CA ASP A 152 12.12 21.80 -26.58
C ASP A 152 12.74 22.42 -27.83
N LYS A 153 12.07 23.42 -28.41
CA LYS A 153 12.69 24.27 -29.44
C LYS A 153 13.90 24.98 -28.82
N PRO A 154 15.06 25.05 -29.52
CA PRO A 154 16.19 25.81 -29.02
C PRO A 154 15.72 27.25 -28.72
N MET A 155 15.93 27.71 -27.49
CA MET A 155 15.74 29.12 -27.17
C MET A 155 16.70 29.93 -28.03
N SER A 156 16.16 30.76 -28.91
CA SER A 156 16.93 31.77 -29.65
C SER A 156 17.48 32.75 -28.62
N THR A 157 18.72 32.52 -28.18
CA THR A 157 19.41 33.52 -27.38
C THR A 157 19.92 34.61 -28.32
N SER A 158 19.66 35.86 -27.97
CA SER A 158 20.12 37.05 -28.70
C SER A 158 21.64 37.16 -28.89
N TYR A 159 22.41 36.17 -28.44
CA TYR A 159 23.88 36.12 -28.47
C TYR A 159 24.46 34.99 -29.32
N GLY A 160 23.69 34.39 -30.23
CA GLY A 160 24.23 33.46 -31.22
C GLY A 160 24.81 32.13 -30.68
N VAL A 161 24.55 31.78 -29.45
CA VAL A 161 24.86 30.47 -28.93
C VAL A 161 23.83 29.48 -29.52
N LEU A 162 24.28 28.64 -30.42
CA LEU A 162 23.49 27.53 -30.96
C LEU A 162 23.01 26.71 -29.78
N GLY A 163 21.71 26.69 -29.57
CA GLY A 163 21.07 25.75 -28.65
C GLY A 163 21.39 24.31 -29.06
N PRO A 164 21.22 23.34 -28.16
CA PRO A 164 21.51 21.95 -28.46
C PRO A 164 20.79 21.50 -29.73
N ASP A 165 21.51 20.79 -30.61
CA ASP A 165 20.98 20.24 -31.86
C ASP A 165 19.78 19.31 -31.56
N SER A 166 18.63 19.59 -32.18
CA SER A 166 17.40 18.77 -32.07
C SER A 166 17.45 17.50 -32.94
N SER A 167 18.60 17.16 -33.51
CA SER A 167 18.79 15.91 -34.24
C SER A 167 18.66 14.69 -33.31
N TRP A 168 18.22 13.58 -33.92
CA TRP A 168 18.18 12.31 -33.22
C TRP A 168 19.59 11.79 -32.94
N LYS A 169 19.82 11.39 -31.70
CA LYS A 169 21.04 10.73 -31.23
C LYS A 169 20.74 9.26 -30.97
N SER A 170 21.73 8.40 -31.20
CA SER A 170 21.62 6.99 -30.89
C SER A 170 21.62 6.78 -29.37
N GLY A 171 20.67 5.98 -28.89
CA GLY A 171 20.57 5.48 -27.51
C GLY A 171 21.04 4.04 -27.35
N GLY A 172 21.61 3.45 -28.42
CA GLY A 172 22.08 2.07 -28.44
C GLY A 172 21.13 1.09 -29.11
N SER A 173 21.52 -0.18 -29.10
CA SER A 173 20.72 -1.30 -29.62
C SER A 173 20.67 -2.47 -28.65
N ILE A 174 19.60 -3.26 -28.72
CA ILE A 174 19.44 -4.55 -28.08
C ILE A 174 19.23 -5.56 -29.19
N ASP A 175 20.18 -6.48 -29.33
CA ASP A 175 20.19 -7.43 -30.44
C ASP A 175 19.14 -8.53 -30.26
N TRP A 176 18.92 -8.98 -29.03
CA TRP A 176 17.97 -10.04 -28.71
C TRP A 176 17.52 -9.99 -27.25
N LEU A 177 16.24 -10.35 -27.01
CA LEU A 177 15.65 -10.62 -25.69
C LEU A 177 14.89 -11.94 -25.77
N ASP A 178 14.80 -12.63 -24.65
CA ASP A 178 14.15 -13.95 -24.58
C ASP A 178 13.33 -14.16 -23.29
N GLU A 179 12.79 -15.34 -23.13
CA GLU A 179 11.98 -15.72 -21.98
C GLU A 179 12.73 -15.67 -20.65
N SER A 180 14.06 -15.73 -20.63
CA SER A 180 14.84 -15.69 -19.38
C SER A 180 14.64 -14.39 -18.63
N THR A 181 14.42 -13.28 -19.35
CA THR A 181 14.14 -11.96 -18.81
C THR A 181 12.68 -11.51 -19.03
N ASP A 182 11.76 -12.41 -19.35
CA ASP A 182 10.42 -12.10 -19.83
C ASP A 182 10.41 -11.07 -20.97
N PHE A 183 11.40 -11.15 -21.87
CA PHE A 183 11.60 -10.25 -23.02
C PHE A 183 11.84 -8.78 -22.63
N THR A 184 12.34 -8.52 -21.42
CA THR A 184 12.67 -7.16 -20.98
C THR A 184 14.14 -6.82 -21.19
N GLY A 185 14.39 -5.53 -21.44
CA GLY A 185 15.73 -4.96 -21.55
C GLY A 185 15.70 -3.47 -21.23
N THR A 186 16.89 -2.89 -20.96
CA THR A 186 16.99 -1.48 -20.57
C THR A 186 18.03 -0.77 -21.41
N PHE A 187 17.64 0.36 -21.99
CA PHE A 187 18.58 1.32 -22.61
C PHE A 187 19.03 2.31 -21.55
N GLU A 188 20.31 2.62 -21.54
CA GLU A 188 20.88 3.69 -20.74
C GLU A 188 21.31 4.84 -21.65
N LEU A 189 20.53 5.93 -21.61
CA LEU A 189 20.81 7.16 -22.37
C LEU A 189 21.75 8.02 -21.52
N THR A 190 22.91 8.36 -22.07
CA THR A 190 23.97 9.09 -21.35
C THR A 190 24.37 10.39 -22.05
N GLY A 191 25.16 11.24 -21.39
CA GLY A 191 25.61 12.51 -21.95
C GLY A 191 24.47 13.53 -22.12
N LEU A 192 23.49 13.46 -21.23
CA LEU A 192 22.36 14.38 -21.21
C LEU A 192 22.73 15.66 -20.46
N TYR A 193 22.01 16.76 -20.76
CA TYR A 193 22.11 18.00 -20.02
C TYR A 193 21.06 18.03 -18.90
N SER A 194 21.42 18.59 -17.78
CA SER A 194 20.53 18.74 -16.62
C SER A 194 19.35 19.68 -16.92
N ASP A 195 18.24 19.47 -16.22
CA ASP A 195 16.98 20.26 -16.32
C ASP A 195 16.54 20.49 -17.77
N THR A 196 16.59 19.42 -18.58
CA THR A 196 16.36 19.47 -20.02
C THR A 196 15.35 18.41 -20.41
N ARG A 197 14.35 18.80 -21.23
CA ARG A 197 13.33 17.87 -21.71
C ARG A 197 13.82 17.13 -22.95
N TYR A 198 13.68 15.80 -22.92
CA TYR A 198 14.03 14.90 -24.00
C TYR A 198 12.82 14.10 -24.48
N GLN A 199 12.83 13.80 -25.79
CA GLN A 199 11.98 12.79 -26.40
C GLN A 199 12.84 11.58 -26.71
N TRP A 200 12.34 10.39 -26.37
CA TRP A 200 12.93 9.13 -26.82
C TRP A 200 11.96 8.34 -27.68
N VAL A 201 12.50 7.52 -28.56
CA VAL A 201 11.78 6.57 -29.39
C VAL A 201 12.54 5.26 -29.42
N VAL A 202 11.82 4.14 -29.51
CA VAL A 202 12.39 2.82 -29.79
C VAL A 202 11.77 2.24 -31.06
N SER A 203 12.56 1.46 -31.81
CA SER A 203 12.11 0.91 -33.10
C SER A 203 10.92 -0.06 -32.99
N SER A 204 10.63 -0.56 -31.80
CA SER A 204 9.42 -1.34 -31.48
C SER A 204 8.14 -0.50 -31.38
N ASN A 205 8.16 0.74 -31.87
CA ASN A 205 7.03 1.66 -31.97
C ASN A 205 6.56 2.27 -30.64
N HIS A 206 7.50 2.49 -29.70
CA HIS A 206 7.20 3.21 -28.46
C HIS A 206 7.94 4.56 -28.43
N THR A 207 7.30 5.54 -27.79
CA THR A 207 7.86 6.88 -27.58
C THR A 207 7.42 7.43 -26.24
N GLY A 208 8.27 8.25 -25.65
CA GLY A 208 7.96 8.96 -24.42
C GLY A 208 8.81 10.20 -24.26
N PHE A 209 8.61 10.86 -23.14
CA PHE A 209 9.33 12.06 -22.76
C PHE A 209 9.81 11.93 -21.32
N PHE A 210 10.89 12.61 -21.03
CA PHE A 210 11.34 12.87 -19.67
C PHE A 210 12.04 14.22 -19.58
N THR A 211 12.12 14.76 -18.38
CA THR A 211 12.97 15.90 -18.08
C THR A 211 14.07 15.42 -17.14
N THR A 212 15.33 15.64 -17.52
CA THR A 212 16.46 15.33 -16.65
C THR A 212 16.39 16.11 -15.35
N ALA A 213 16.89 15.52 -14.28
CA ALA A 213 16.94 16.20 -13.00
C ALA A 213 17.72 17.51 -13.08
N PRO A 214 17.39 18.54 -12.29
CA PRO A 214 18.26 19.66 -12.08
C PRO A 214 19.56 19.18 -11.42
N LYS A 215 20.64 19.93 -11.57
CA LYS A 215 21.90 19.64 -10.88
C LYS A 215 21.68 19.56 -9.37
N THR A 216 22.50 18.76 -8.72
CA THR A 216 22.48 18.62 -7.26
C THR A 216 22.48 20.00 -6.58
N GLY A 217 21.54 20.17 -5.64
CA GLY A 217 21.34 21.41 -4.90
C GLY A 217 20.50 22.47 -5.59
N LEU A 218 20.15 22.30 -6.87
CA LEU A 218 19.32 23.26 -7.62
C LEU A 218 17.88 22.79 -7.73
N THR A 219 16.97 23.72 -7.95
CA THR A 219 15.58 23.47 -8.30
C THR A 219 15.38 23.51 -9.80
N SER A 220 14.25 23.00 -10.30
CA SER A 220 13.91 23.00 -11.71
C SER A 220 13.11 24.25 -12.08
N ASP A 221 13.37 24.81 -13.27
CA ASP A 221 12.51 25.84 -13.89
C ASP A 221 11.48 25.23 -14.86
N ARG A 222 11.54 23.90 -15.08
CA ARG A 222 10.76 23.19 -16.10
C ARG A 222 9.72 22.24 -15.53
N VAL A 223 9.97 21.71 -14.33
CA VAL A 223 9.14 20.70 -13.68
C VAL A 223 8.65 21.21 -12.34
N GLY A 224 7.34 21.15 -12.11
CA GLY A 224 6.70 21.76 -10.96
C GLY A 224 6.40 23.23 -11.15
N SER A 225 6.31 23.96 -10.04
CA SER A 225 6.29 25.43 -10.05
C SER A 225 7.71 25.95 -10.29
N ALA A 226 7.85 27.07 -10.99
CA ALA A 226 9.17 27.67 -11.24
C ALA A 226 9.97 27.84 -9.94
N GLY A 227 11.20 27.35 -9.93
CA GLY A 227 12.05 27.37 -8.73
C GLY A 227 11.70 26.30 -7.68
N SER A 228 10.96 25.25 -8.04
CA SER A 228 10.68 24.11 -7.16
C SER A 228 11.24 22.79 -7.71
N PHE A 229 11.26 21.77 -6.85
CA PHE A 229 11.56 20.39 -7.20
C PHE A 229 10.40 19.54 -6.69
N THR A 230 9.64 18.94 -7.60
CA THR A 230 8.40 18.22 -7.26
C THR A 230 8.52 16.74 -7.64
N PHE A 231 8.14 15.85 -6.73
CA PHE A 231 8.03 14.41 -6.96
C PHE A 231 6.79 13.85 -6.27
N LEU A 232 6.40 12.64 -6.65
CA LEU A 232 5.20 11.97 -6.16
C LEU A 232 5.56 10.69 -5.42
N HIS A 233 4.65 10.22 -4.54
CA HIS A 233 4.74 8.90 -3.96
C HIS A 233 3.37 8.27 -3.70
N SER A 234 3.31 6.95 -3.77
CA SER A 234 2.20 6.09 -3.35
C SER A 234 2.65 4.63 -3.33
N SER A 235 1.77 3.71 -2.96
CA SER A 235 1.96 2.25 -3.03
C SER A 235 0.64 1.54 -3.30
N CYS A 236 0.63 0.21 -3.33
CA CYS A 236 -0.56 -0.62 -3.30
C CYS A 236 -1.48 -0.41 -4.51
N LEU A 237 -1.34 -1.27 -5.51
CA LEU A 237 -2.05 -1.13 -6.77
C LEU A 237 -2.64 -2.46 -7.23
N ILE A 238 -3.97 -2.58 -7.25
CA ILE A 238 -4.69 -3.69 -7.86
C ILE A 238 -5.57 -3.17 -9.00
N ASN A 239 -5.50 -3.79 -10.16
CA ASN A 239 -6.36 -3.47 -11.30
C ASN A 239 -7.81 -3.89 -11.02
N ASN A 240 -8.77 -3.08 -11.47
CA ASN A 240 -10.22 -3.27 -11.30
C ASN A 240 -10.62 -3.60 -9.85
N PHE A 241 -10.03 -2.89 -8.88
CA PHE A 241 -10.35 -3.07 -7.47
C PHE A 241 -10.48 -1.70 -6.77
N PRO A 242 -11.66 -1.34 -6.22
CA PRO A 242 -12.89 -2.14 -6.07
C PRO A 242 -13.44 -2.69 -7.38
N TYR A 243 -13.90 -3.94 -7.33
CA TYR A 243 -14.33 -4.69 -8.51
C TYR A 243 -15.56 -4.09 -9.18
N SER A 244 -15.50 -3.96 -10.50
CA SER A 244 -16.63 -3.61 -11.36
C SER A 244 -16.73 -4.59 -12.54
N PRO A 245 -17.84 -5.32 -12.70
CA PRO A 245 -18.01 -6.26 -13.81
C PRO A 245 -18.09 -5.58 -15.19
N PHE A 246 -18.40 -4.27 -15.22
CA PHE A 246 -18.55 -3.48 -16.43
C PHE A 246 -17.26 -2.75 -16.84
N ALA A 247 -16.25 -2.70 -15.97
CA ALA A 247 -14.96 -2.11 -16.29
C ALA A 247 -14.07 -3.10 -17.05
N HIS A 248 -13.07 -2.56 -17.76
CA HIS A 248 -12.00 -3.40 -18.28
C HIS A 248 -11.26 -4.05 -17.09
N THR A 249 -10.96 -5.35 -17.18
CA THR A 249 -10.40 -6.10 -16.05
C THR A 249 -9.03 -5.59 -15.57
N LEU A 250 -8.29 -4.90 -16.45
CA LEU A 250 -7.00 -4.27 -16.11
C LEU A 250 -7.12 -2.75 -15.92
N SER A 251 -8.33 -2.17 -15.86
CA SER A 251 -8.48 -0.74 -15.61
C SER A 251 -8.06 -0.37 -14.19
N ASN A 252 -7.56 0.87 -14.04
CA ASN A 252 -6.99 1.34 -12.79
C ASN A 252 -7.33 2.81 -12.54
N LYS A 253 -8.28 3.05 -11.65
CA LYS A 253 -8.75 4.40 -11.33
C LYS A 253 -7.66 5.30 -10.76
N GLY A 254 -6.77 4.74 -9.94
CA GLY A 254 -5.65 5.48 -9.38
C GLY A 254 -4.70 6.01 -10.46
N LEU A 255 -4.42 5.22 -11.49
CA LEU A 255 -3.63 5.66 -12.65
C LEU A 255 -4.35 6.75 -13.47
N GLN A 256 -5.69 6.66 -13.60
CA GLN A 256 -6.48 7.72 -14.23
C GLN A 256 -6.35 9.03 -13.48
N TYR A 257 -6.60 9.02 -12.15
CA TYR A 257 -6.50 10.20 -11.30
C TYR A 257 -5.08 10.80 -11.28
N LEU A 258 -4.07 9.93 -11.27
CA LEU A 258 -2.68 10.37 -11.38
C LEU A 258 -2.42 11.06 -12.73
N GLY A 259 -2.86 10.46 -13.84
CA GLY A 259 -2.75 11.04 -15.18
C GLY A 259 -3.49 12.38 -15.31
N GLU A 260 -4.67 12.50 -14.73
CA GLU A 260 -5.45 13.74 -14.68
C GLU A 260 -4.72 14.83 -13.87
N ALA A 261 -4.19 14.50 -12.69
CA ALA A 261 -3.45 15.43 -11.87
C ALA A 261 -2.18 15.96 -12.58
N LEU A 262 -1.49 15.11 -13.34
CA LEU A 262 -0.30 15.48 -14.12
C LEU A 262 -0.59 16.46 -15.29
N ASN A 263 -1.85 16.65 -15.67
CA ASN A 263 -2.23 17.74 -16.57
C ASN A 263 -2.18 19.12 -15.90
N GLY A 264 -2.35 19.17 -14.58
CA GLY A 264 -2.32 20.40 -13.78
C GLY A 264 -0.93 20.81 -13.28
N PHE A 265 -0.03 19.84 -13.11
CA PHE A 265 1.35 20.09 -12.69
C PHE A 265 2.29 18.99 -13.23
N LYS A 266 3.60 19.26 -13.19
CA LYS A 266 4.62 18.29 -13.61
C LYS A 266 5.43 17.84 -12.41
N ALA A 267 5.85 16.57 -12.40
CA ALA A 267 6.72 15.98 -11.39
C ALA A 267 7.96 15.35 -12.04
N GLN A 268 9.05 15.29 -11.29
CA GLN A 268 10.31 14.68 -11.76
C GLN A 268 10.19 13.16 -11.86
N PHE A 269 9.55 12.54 -10.90
CA PHE A 269 9.35 11.10 -10.83
C PHE A 269 8.23 10.72 -9.86
N MET A 270 7.80 9.47 -9.99
CA MET A 270 6.98 8.75 -9.02
C MET A 270 7.86 7.79 -8.22
N LEU A 271 7.81 7.87 -6.89
CA LEU A 271 8.30 6.84 -5.99
C LEU A 271 7.15 5.88 -5.69
N PHE A 272 7.24 4.67 -6.19
CA PHE A 272 6.24 3.64 -5.92
C PHE A 272 6.77 2.70 -4.83
N LEU A 273 6.09 2.70 -3.68
CA LEU A 273 6.62 2.21 -2.42
C LEU A 273 6.21 0.77 -2.11
N GLY A 274 6.14 -0.08 -3.12
CA GLY A 274 5.78 -1.49 -2.98
C GLY A 274 4.31 -1.80 -3.29
N ASP A 275 3.99 -3.09 -3.30
CA ASP A 275 2.69 -3.62 -3.71
C ASP A 275 2.28 -3.18 -5.12
N PHE A 276 3.23 -3.25 -6.06
CA PHE A 276 2.94 -3.01 -7.47
C PHE A 276 2.10 -4.15 -8.07
N ILE A 277 2.20 -5.33 -7.49
CA ILE A 277 1.35 -6.48 -7.75
C ILE A 277 0.83 -7.03 -6.42
N TYR A 278 -0.23 -7.83 -6.49
CA TYR A 278 -0.77 -8.60 -5.38
C TYR A 278 -0.78 -10.06 -5.79
N ALA A 279 0.29 -10.80 -5.43
CA ALA A 279 0.52 -12.16 -5.90
C ALA A 279 -0.35 -13.21 -5.19
N ASP A 280 -0.89 -12.87 -4.03
CA ASP A 280 -1.51 -13.76 -3.06
C ASP A 280 -2.96 -13.40 -2.72
N VAL A 281 -3.34 -12.14 -2.71
CA VAL A 281 -4.68 -11.68 -2.35
C VAL A 281 -5.25 -10.77 -3.45
N PRO A 282 -6.59 -10.76 -3.63
CA PRO A 282 -7.61 -11.57 -2.95
C PRO A 282 -7.59 -13.05 -3.36
N TYR A 283 -6.74 -13.46 -4.28
CA TYR A 283 -6.57 -14.83 -4.75
C TYR A 283 -5.17 -15.04 -5.34
N SER A 284 -4.63 -16.24 -5.27
CA SER A 284 -3.37 -16.63 -5.90
C SER A 284 -3.61 -17.58 -7.07
N HIS A 285 -2.87 -17.38 -8.16
CA HIS A 285 -2.86 -18.28 -9.32
C HIS A 285 -1.65 -19.20 -9.39
N GLY A 286 -0.79 -19.16 -8.38
CA GLY A 286 0.42 -19.95 -8.29
C GLY A 286 1.62 -19.12 -7.84
N THR A 287 2.68 -19.81 -7.46
CA THR A 287 3.90 -19.26 -6.87
C THR A 287 5.15 -19.51 -7.72
N ASP A 288 4.97 -19.82 -9.00
CA ASP A 288 6.06 -19.93 -9.98
C ASP A 288 6.34 -18.57 -10.65
N ALA A 289 7.54 -18.44 -11.23
CA ALA A 289 7.97 -17.19 -11.88
C ALA A 289 7.03 -16.74 -13.01
N ALA A 290 6.40 -17.67 -13.74
CA ALA A 290 5.49 -17.32 -14.84
C ALA A 290 4.22 -16.62 -14.32
N ASN A 291 3.69 -17.04 -13.16
CA ASN A 291 2.56 -16.40 -12.52
C ASN A 291 2.90 -14.99 -12.00
N TYR A 292 4.06 -14.83 -11.36
CA TYR A 292 4.53 -13.50 -10.93
C TYR A 292 4.74 -12.58 -12.15
N ARG A 293 5.45 -13.03 -13.20
CA ARG A 293 5.66 -12.27 -14.45
C ARG A 293 4.35 -11.85 -15.10
N ARG A 294 3.34 -12.73 -15.12
CA ARG A 294 2.00 -12.37 -15.65
C ARG A 294 1.41 -11.18 -14.92
N GLN A 295 1.50 -11.11 -13.59
CA GLN A 295 0.92 -10.01 -12.83
C GLN A 295 1.60 -8.68 -13.14
N TYR A 296 2.94 -8.63 -13.26
CA TYR A 296 3.64 -7.44 -13.74
C TYR A 296 3.16 -7.02 -15.12
N ARG A 297 3.06 -7.96 -16.07
CA ARG A 297 2.53 -7.68 -17.40
C ARG A 297 1.11 -7.11 -17.36
N GLN A 298 0.25 -7.64 -16.51
CA GLN A 298 -1.13 -7.18 -16.36
C GLN A 298 -1.23 -5.75 -15.84
N VAL A 299 -0.37 -5.34 -14.92
CA VAL A 299 -0.33 -3.94 -14.46
C VAL A 299 0.13 -3.04 -15.60
N TYR A 300 1.21 -3.39 -16.30
CA TYR A 300 1.70 -2.60 -17.44
C TYR A 300 0.76 -2.61 -18.66
N ALA A 301 -0.05 -3.65 -18.82
CA ALA A 301 -1.08 -3.74 -19.85
C ALA A 301 -2.37 -2.98 -19.49
N SER A 302 -2.44 -2.33 -18.33
CA SER A 302 -3.57 -1.47 -17.99
C SER A 302 -3.77 -0.40 -19.05
N PRO A 303 -5.01 -0.19 -19.55
CA PRO A 303 -5.31 0.89 -20.50
C PRO A 303 -5.03 2.28 -19.94
N ASP A 304 -4.92 2.40 -18.60
CA ASP A 304 -4.71 3.65 -17.89
C ASP A 304 -3.22 3.95 -17.62
N TRP A 305 -2.34 2.94 -17.78
CA TRP A 305 -0.90 3.09 -17.58
C TRP A 305 -0.26 4.19 -18.44
N PRO A 306 -0.56 4.33 -19.75
CA PRO A 306 0.07 5.33 -20.59
C PRO A 306 -0.14 6.77 -20.11
N ALA A 307 -1.32 7.08 -19.56
CA ALA A 307 -1.63 8.42 -19.05
C ALA A 307 -0.75 8.79 -17.85
N ALA A 308 -0.47 7.83 -16.97
CA ALA A 308 0.33 8.01 -15.76
C ALA A 308 1.85 7.95 -16.01
N ALA A 309 2.31 7.27 -17.08
CA ALA A 309 3.72 6.96 -17.27
C ALA A 309 4.40 7.66 -18.44
N LYS A 310 3.63 8.27 -19.37
CA LYS A 310 4.17 8.83 -20.62
C LYS A 310 5.27 9.89 -20.43
N GLU A 311 5.14 10.71 -19.42
CA GLU A 311 6.07 11.81 -19.11
C GLU A 311 6.62 11.72 -17.68
N LEU A 312 6.26 10.70 -16.91
CA LEU A 312 6.65 10.52 -15.53
C LEU A 312 7.58 9.31 -15.37
N PRO A 313 8.83 9.51 -15.00
CA PRO A 313 9.72 8.43 -14.57
C PRO A 313 9.20 7.73 -13.31
N TRP A 314 9.30 6.40 -13.26
CA TRP A 314 8.88 5.59 -12.11
C TRP A 314 10.07 4.87 -11.50
N ILE A 315 10.23 5.02 -10.19
CA ILE A 315 11.24 4.37 -9.35
C ILE A 315 10.50 3.52 -8.32
N HIS A 316 10.91 2.27 -8.15
CA HIS A 316 10.18 1.29 -7.37
C HIS A 316 11.01 0.73 -6.21
N VAL A 317 10.38 0.53 -5.08
CA VAL A 317 10.77 -0.47 -4.08
C VAL A 317 9.73 -1.58 -4.08
N TYR A 318 10.01 -2.73 -3.45
CA TYR A 318 8.99 -3.75 -3.27
C TYR A 318 8.55 -3.85 -1.82
N ASP A 319 7.39 -4.49 -1.60
CA ASP A 319 6.89 -4.82 -0.28
C ASP A 319 6.50 -6.30 -0.23
N ASP A 320 5.58 -6.70 0.61
CA ASP A 320 5.25 -8.09 0.82
C ASP A 320 4.42 -8.71 -0.30
N HIS A 321 3.43 -8.02 -0.87
CA HIS A 321 2.55 -8.58 -1.89
C HIS A 321 3.22 -8.86 -3.23
N GLU A 322 4.42 -8.37 -3.47
CA GLU A 322 5.27 -8.87 -4.55
C GLU A 322 5.69 -10.31 -4.31
N VAL A 323 5.62 -10.81 -3.06
CA VAL A 323 5.95 -12.19 -2.66
C VAL A 323 4.74 -12.87 -2.03
N ALA A 324 4.35 -12.46 -0.82
CA ALA A 324 3.15 -12.89 -0.09
C ALA A 324 2.95 -12.01 1.15
N ASN A 325 1.69 -11.80 1.54
CA ASN A 325 1.29 -10.98 2.69
C ASN A 325 2.15 -11.20 3.94
N ASP A 326 2.57 -10.11 4.56
CA ASP A 326 3.44 -10.08 5.75
C ASP A 326 4.76 -10.85 5.55
N TRP A 327 5.37 -10.78 4.35
CA TRP A 327 6.57 -11.54 4.03
C TRP A 327 7.73 -11.24 4.99
N ASP A 328 8.19 -12.29 5.70
CA ASP A 328 9.25 -12.22 6.72
C ASP A 328 10.29 -13.36 6.59
N LYS A 329 10.32 -14.06 5.44
CA LYS A 329 11.16 -15.25 5.23
C LYS A 329 12.43 -14.95 4.42
N ASN A 330 12.84 -13.71 4.37
CA ASN A 330 14.04 -13.25 3.63
C ASN A 330 14.01 -13.70 2.16
N THR A 331 15.05 -14.37 1.71
CA THR A 331 15.21 -14.85 0.33
C THR A 331 14.86 -16.33 0.16
N THR A 332 14.17 -16.94 1.14
CA THR A 332 13.84 -18.38 1.11
C THR A 332 12.48 -18.64 0.48
N GLY A 333 12.14 -19.93 0.32
CA GLY A 333 10.83 -20.37 -0.18
C GLY A 333 10.53 -19.89 -1.60
N VAL A 334 9.43 -19.17 -1.77
CA VAL A 334 8.96 -18.66 -3.08
C VAL A 334 9.67 -17.39 -3.54
N PHE A 335 10.48 -16.76 -2.68
CA PHE A 335 11.16 -15.51 -2.96
C PHE A 335 11.93 -15.47 -4.30
N PRO A 336 12.72 -16.49 -4.70
CA PRO A 336 13.43 -16.45 -5.97
C PRO A 336 12.51 -16.32 -7.18
N ALA A 337 11.33 -16.97 -7.14
CA ALA A 337 10.35 -16.88 -8.23
C ALA A 337 9.66 -15.51 -8.27
N ALA A 338 9.41 -14.92 -7.10
CA ALA A 338 8.80 -13.60 -6.96
C ALA A 338 9.79 -12.47 -7.34
N ASN A 339 11.05 -12.60 -6.92
CA ASN A 339 12.10 -11.63 -7.19
C ASN A 339 12.50 -11.56 -8.69
N ASP A 340 12.32 -12.66 -9.43
CA ASP A 340 12.67 -12.72 -10.86
C ASP A 340 12.04 -11.55 -11.68
N PRO A 341 10.72 -11.36 -11.73
CA PRO A 341 10.15 -10.23 -12.46
C PRO A 341 10.47 -8.87 -11.81
N TYR A 342 10.64 -8.80 -10.49
CA TYR A 342 11.03 -7.55 -9.84
C TYR A 342 12.42 -7.08 -10.33
N GLU A 343 13.38 -7.98 -10.49
CA GLU A 343 14.68 -7.66 -11.08
C GLU A 343 14.55 -7.11 -12.49
N HIS A 344 13.77 -7.76 -13.34
CA HIS A 344 13.66 -7.43 -14.75
C HIS A 344 12.82 -6.17 -15.01
N TYR A 345 11.73 -5.97 -14.28
CA TYR A 345 10.82 -4.86 -14.52
C TYR A 345 11.15 -3.60 -13.71
N HIS A 346 11.77 -3.76 -12.51
CA HIS A 346 12.00 -2.65 -11.60
C HIS A 346 13.47 -2.35 -11.33
N ILE A 347 14.27 -3.31 -10.82
CA ILE A 347 15.67 -3.08 -10.52
C ILE A 347 16.45 -2.62 -11.75
N ALA A 348 16.20 -3.23 -12.90
CA ALA A 348 16.86 -2.87 -14.16
C ALA A 348 16.66 -1.39 -14.56
N ALA A 349 15.55 -0.79 -14.13
CA ALA A 349 15.20 0.59 -14.44
C ALA A 349 15.38 1.57 -13.26
N ASN A 350 15.64 1.08 -12.06
CA ASN A 350 15.91 1.87 -10.86
C ASN A 350 17.31 2.49 -10.84
N PRO A 351 17.62 3.44 -9.93
CA PRO A 351 18.98 3.81 -9.62
C PRO A 351 19.88 2.60 -9.30
N PRO A 352 21.19 2.67 -9.50
CA PRO A 352 22.08 1.60 -9.11
C PRO A 352 22.02 1.38 -7.59
N PRO A 353 22.10 0.11 -7.11
CA PRO A 353 22.12 -0.18 -5.68
C PRO A 353 23.35 0.41 -4.99
N VAL A 354 23.27 0.61 -3.67
CA VAL A 354 24.41 1.08 -2.86
C VAL A 354 25.59 0.13 -2.98
N ARG A 355 25.32 -1.17 -3.04
CA ARG A 355 26.31 -2.23 -3.25
C ARG A 355 25.82 -3.22 -4.29
N LYS A 356 26.74 -3.80 -5.05
CA LYS A 356 26.41 -4.81 -6.05
C LYS A 356 25.70 -6.01 -5.37
N GLY A 357 24.53 -6.38 -5.89
CA GLY A 357 23.73 -7.51 -5.41
C GLY A 357 22.75 -7.16 -4.28
N GLU A 358 22.75 -5.91 -3.81
CA GLU A 358 21.74 -5.43 -2.87
C GLU A 358 20.52 -4.84 -3.61
N THR A 359 19.40 -4.70 -2.92
CA THR A 359 18.14 -4.20 -3.48
C THR A 359 17.83 -2.77 -3.03
N TYR A 360 18.43 -2.31 -1.94
CA TYR A 360 18.30 -0.93 -1.48
C TYR A 360 19.29 0.00 -2.22
N PHE A 361 18.91 1.24 -2.39
CA PHE A 361 19.69 2.21 -3.15
C PHE A 361 19.51 3.63 -2.62
N SER A 362 20.45 4.51 -3.01
CA SER A 362 20.38 5.93 -2.69
C SER A 362 20.73 6.78 -3.90
N PHE A 363 20.12 7.95 -4.01
CA PHE A 363 20.42 8.91 -5.07
C PHE A 363 20.15 10.33 -4.60
N THR A 364 20.74 11.30 -5.29
CA THR A 364 20.54 12.73 -5.01
C THR A 364 20.04 13.41 -6.27
N GLN A 365 18.97 14.17 -6.17
CA GLN A 365 18.43 14.97 -7.26
C GLN A 365 17.94 16.32 -6.72
N GLY A 366 18.34 17.38 -7.40
CA GLY A 366 17.94 18.71 -7.00
C GLY A 366 18.27 18.99 -5.52
N PRO A 367 17.33 19.55 -4.75
CA PRO A 367 17.55 19.93 -3.36
C PRO A 367 17.39 18.78 -2.36
N ALA A 368 17.23 17.54 -2.82
CA ALA A 368 16.97 16.39 -1.95
C ALA A 368 17.86 15.19 -2.25
N THR A 369 18.18 14.43 -1.19
CA THR A 369 18.82 13.12 -1.27
C THR A 369 17.89 12.06 -0.70
N PHE A 370 17.87 10.89 -1.31
CA PHE A 370 16.93 9.80 -1.05
C PHE A 370 17.67 8.54 -0.63
N PHE A 371 17.14 7.83 0.35
CA PHE A 371 17.56 6.47 0.68
C PHE A 371 16.32 5.56 0.64
N MET A 372 16.33 4.60 -0.28
CA MET A 372 15.22 3.68 -0.54
C MET A 372 15.50 2.38 0.20
N LEU A 373 14.71 2.10 1.24
CA LEU A 373 14.86 0.90 2.06
C LEU A 373 14.30 -0.34 1.35
N ASP A 374 14.94 -1.47 1.62
CA ASP A 374 14.35 -2.79 1.46
C ASP A 374 13.99 -3.33 2.84
N THR A 375 12.71 -3.42 3.12
CA THR A 375 12.16 -3.80 4.43
C THR A 375 11.75 -5.25 4.51
N ARG A 376 11.97 -6.05 3.45
CA ARG A 376 11.51 -7.44 3.38
C ARG A 376 12.64 -8.47 3.29
N ARG A 377 13.65 -8.19 2.48
CA ARG A 377 14.72 -9.15 2.18
C ARG A 377 15.62 -9.48 3.37
N TYR A 378 15.84 -8.53 4.27
CA TYR A 378 16.86 -8.62 5.32
C TYR A 378 16.27 -8.75 6.73
N ARG A 379 14.96 -8.67 6.87
CA ARG A 379 14.30 -8.59 8.18
C ARG A 379 14.32 -9.90 8.94
N SER A 380 14.38 -9.80 10.26
CA SER A 380 14.10 -10.90 11.18
C SER A 380 12.63 -11.32 11.07
N PRO A 381 12.29 -12.59 11.25
CA PRO A 381 10.90 -13.03 11.23
C PRO A 381 10.04 -12.35 12.31
N ASN A 382 8.74 -12.24 12.05
CA ASN A 382 7.74 -11.81 13.00
C ASN A 382 7.58 -12.86 14.11
N ASP A 383 7.94 -12.51 15.32
CA ASP A 383 7.91 -13.39 16.50
C ASP A 383 6.93 -12.93 17.59
N GLY A 384 6.12 -11.93 17.28
CA GLY A 384 5.16 -11.32 18.22
C GLY A 384 5.79 -10.34 19.20
N THR A 385 7.12 -10.16 19.21
CA THR A 385 7.79 -9.15 20.04
C THR A 385 7.91 -7.80 19.31
N ASN A 386 8.20 -6.74 20.06
CA ASN A 386 8.45 -5.41 19.50
C ASN A 386 9.92 -5.19 19.04
N GLY A 387 10.75 -6.23 19.08
CA GLY A 387 12.14 -6.18 18.62
C GLY A 387 13.09 -5.35 19.50
N SER A 388 12.76 -5.17 20.77
CA SER A 388 13.57 -4.43 21.73
C SER A 388 13.69 -5.20 23.04
N ASP A 389 14.88 -5.21 23.62
CA ASP A 389 15.09 -5.75 24.98
C ASP A 389 14.35 -4.86 26.00
N PRO A 390 13.53 -5.43 26.89
CA PRO A 390 12.69 -4.65 27.80
C PRO A 390 13.49 -3.90 28.89
N VAL A 391 14.75 -4.26 29.13
CA VAL A 391 15.60 -3.65 30.16
C VAL A 391 16.58 -2.66 29.57
N THR A 392 17.25 -3.05 28.48
CA THR A 392 18.32 -2.24 27.88
C THR A 392 17.84 -1.36 26.72
N GLY A 393 16.69 -1.69 26.11
CA GLY A 393 16.20 -1.05 24.89
C GLY A 393 16.94 -1.48 23.61
N GLU A 394 17.97 -2.32 23.74
CA GLU A 394 18.77 -2.77 22.60
C GLU A 394 17.92 -3.58 21.59
N PRO A 395 18.23 -3.50 20.29
CA PRO A 395 17.54 -4.30 19.29
C PRO A 395 17.73 -5.80 19.52
N THR A 396 16.62 -6.55 19.58
CA THR A 396 16.63 -8.02 19.64
C THR A 396 16.43 -8.66 18.27
N LYS A 397 15.98 -7.88 17.30
CA LYS A 397 15.82 -8.27 15.89
C LYS A 397 16.02 -7.06 14.98
N THR A 398 16.16 -7.29 13.68
CA THR A 398 16.46 -6.26 12.69
C THR A 398 15.41 -6.25 11.57
N MET A 399 15.06 -5.07 11.08
CA MET A 399 14.30 -4.85 9.84
C MET A 399 15.22 -4.84 8.63
N LEU A 400 16.37 -4.18 8.74
CA LEU A 400 17.24 -3.86 7.63
C LEU A 400 18.45 -4.80 7.47
N GLY A 401 18.73 -5.62 8.48
CA GLY A 401 19.99 -6.32 8.57
C GLY A 401 21.17 -5.38 8.85
N GLN A 402 22.30 -5.93 9.24
CA GLN A 402 23.45 -5.10 9.66
C GLN A 402 24.02 -4.23 8.55
N THR A 403 24.10 -4.76 7.32
CA THR A 403 24.72 -4.05 6.20
C THR A 403 23.91 -2.85 5.76
N GLN A 404 22.61 -3.02 5.52
CA GLN A 404 21.75 -1.92 5.12
C GLN A 404 21.61 -0.88 6.23
N LEU A 405 21.46 -1.31 7.49
CA LEU A 405 21.42 -0.41 8.63
C LEU A 405 22.69 0.43 8.70
N HIS A 406 23.87 -0.18 8.58
CA HIS A 406 25.15 0.54 8.56
C HIS A 406 25.19 1.59 7.44
N ASP A 407 24.83 1.20 6.22
CA ASP A 407 24.85 2.11 5.05
C ASP A 407 23.84 3.27 5.22
N LEU A 408 22.66 3.01 5.80
CA LEU A 408 21.69 4.04 6.15
C LEU A 408 22.24 5.03 7.18
N LEU A 409 22.85 4.53 8.26
CA LEU A 409 23.40 5.39 9.29
C LEU A 409 24.56 6.24 8.75
N GLU A 410 25.42 5.69 7.91
CA GLU A 410 26.47 6.46 7.21
C GLU A 410 25.89 7.51 6.26
N TRP A 411 24.80 7.18 5.53
CA TRP A 411 24.10 8.17 4.70
C TRP A 411 23.49 9.30 5.54
N LEU A 412 22.87 9.00 6.70
CA LEU A 412 22.36 10.02 7.62
C LEU A 412 23.47 10.91 8.17
N LYS A 413 24.63 10.33 8.50
CA LYS A 413 25.80 11.07 9.03
C LYS A 413 26.44 11.98 7.99
N ARG A 414 26.44 11.59 6.74
CA ARG A 414 27.15 12.32 5.67
C ARG A 414 26.62 13.75 5.51
N PRO A 415 27.50 14.78 5.49
CA PRO A 415 27.12 16.13 5.13
C PRO A 415 26.57 16.19 3.70
N GLU A 416 25.58 17.02 3.47
CA GLU A 416 25.01 17.19 2.15
C GLU A 416 25.77 18.23 1.30
N PRO A 417 25.79 18.07 -0.03
CA PRO A 417 26.30 19.09 -0.96
C PRO A 417 25.54 20.41 -0.81
N GLU A 418 26.16 21.49 -1.23
CA GLU A 418 25.52 22.81 -1.22
C GLU A 418 24.19 22.80 -1.98
N GLY A 419 23.15 23.40 -1.39
CA GLY A 419 21.78 23.45 -1.92
C GLY A 419 20.93 22.19 -1.68
N VAL A 420 21.51 21.06 -1.27
CA VAL A 420 20.74 19.90 -0.81
C VAL A 420 20.29 20.16 0.61
N ARG A 421 18.97 20.24 0.80
CA ARG A 421 18.33 20.70 2.05
C ARG A 421 17.46 19.65 2.69
N TRP A 422 17.16 18.53 2.01
CA TRP A 422 16.28 17.49 2.52
C TRP A 422 16.89 16.11 2.34
N LYS A 423 16.84 15.32 3.42
CA LYS A 423 17.01 13.87 3.40
C LYS A 423 15.63 13.22 3.43
N VAL A 424 15.37 12.37 2.46
CA VAL A 424 14.12 11.63 2.31
C VAL A 424 14.41 10.16 2.52
N LEU A 425 13.99 9.62 3.66
CA LEU A 425 14.02 8.19 3.93
C LEU A 425 12.74 7.58 3.38
N VAL A 426 12.85 6.54 2.57
CA VAL A 426 11.71 5.90 1.92
C VAL A 426 11.61 4.46 2.39
N SER A 427 10.48 4.13 2.98
CA SER A 427 10.14 2.81 3.51
C SER A 427 8.88 2.30 2.81
N SER A 428 8.79 1.02 2.48
CA SER A 428 7.53 0.47 1.98
C SER A 428 6.45 0.46 3.05
N ILE A 429 6.82 0.14 4.29
CA ILE A 429 5.93 0.06 5.46
C ILE A 429 6.04 1.30 6.36
N PRO A 430 5.00 1.65 7.14
CA PRO A 430 5.00 2.82 8.02
C PRO A 430 6.09 2.76 9.10
N PHE A 431 6.79 3.90 9.27
CA PHE A 431 7.81 4.09 10.30
C PHE A 431 7.19 4.38 11.67
N THR A 432 6.01 5.02 11.70
CA THR A 432 5.29 5.29 12.95
C THR A 432 4.79 4.01 13.63
N LYS A 433 4.77 4.02 14.96
CA LYS A 433 4.20 2.96 15.80
C LYS A 433 2.69 3.08 16.05
N ASN A 434 2.05 4.09 15.47
CA ASN A 434 0.64 4.38 15.74
C ASN A 434 -0.34 3.43 15.01
N TRP A 435 0.11 2.62 14.06
CA TRP A 435 -0.70 1.57 13.45
C TRP A 435 -0.84 0.39 14.43
N TRP A 436 -2.08 0.04 14.80
CA TRP A 436 -2.33 -1.02 15.77
C TRP A 436 -2.73 -2.35 15.12
N PHE A 437 -3.38 -2.30 13.95
CA PHE A 437 -3.73 -3.49 13.18
C PHE A 437 -2.52 -3.95 12.36
N GLY A 438 -2.16 -5.24 12.40
CA GLY A 438 -0.96 -5.75 11.72
C GLY A 438 0.35 -5.10 12.18
N ALA A 439 0.39 -4.62 13.42
CA ALA A 439 1.46 -3.78 13.94
C ALA A 439 2.86 -4.43 13.89
N GLN A 440 2.92 -5.75 14.00
CA GLN A 440 4.18 -6.50 14.02
C GLN A 440 4.88 -6.52 12.66
N ASP A 441 4.12 -6.31 11.59
CA ASP A 441 4.66 -6.24 10.24
C ASP A 441 5.27 -4.86 9.89
N THR A 442 4.96 -3.83 10.66
CA THR A 442 5.51 -2.47 10.52
C THR A 442 6.73 -2.25 11.41
N TRP A 443 7.30 -1.04 11.38
CA TRP A 443 8.39 -0.65 12.28
C TRP A 443 8.02 -0.75 13.77
N ARG A 444 6.75 -0.84 14.12
CA ARG A 444 6.32 -1.13 15.49
C ARG A 444 6.79 -2.50 16.00
N GLY A 445 7.01 -3.44 15.11
CA GLY A 445 7.61 -4.75 15.44
C GLY A 445 9.13 -4.71 15.62
N TYR A 446 9.81 -3.56 15.42
CA TYR A 446 11.27 -3.42 15.40
C TYR A 446 11.72 -2.15 16.13
N LEU A 447 11.15 -1.87 17.31
CA LEU A 447 11.31 -0.59 18.01
C LEU A 447 12.76 -0.28 18.40
N GLY A 448 13.58 -1.28 18.73
CA GLY A 448 14.99 -1.07 19.07
C GLY A 448 15.79 -0.49 17.88
N GLU A 449 15.67 -1.10 16.69
CA GLU A 449 16.34 -0.60 15.49
C GLU A 449 15.74 0.74 15.02
N ARG A 450 14.40 0.87 15.09
CA ARG A 450 13.71 2.12 14.79
C ARG A 450 14.24 3.29 15.60
N GLN A 451 14.47 3.09 16.90
CA GLN A 451 14.99 4.12 17.80
C GLN A 451 16.38 4.59 17.38
N ILE A 452 17.27 3.66 17.04
CA ILE A 452 18.61 4.00 16.54
C ILE A 452 18.53 4.88 15.29
N ILE A 453 17.68 4.53 14.34
CA ILE A 453 17.49 5.30 13.10
C ILE A 453 16.93 6.69 13.42
N LEU A 454 15.94 6.78 14.31
CA LEU A 454 15.30 8.04 14.69
C LEU A 454 16.28 9.01 15.35
N GLU A 455 17.14 8.53 16.25
CA GLU A 455 18.19 9.35 16.86
C GLU A 455 19.17 9.91 15.83
N HIS A 456 19.56 9.12 14.83
CA HIS A 456 20.43 9.59 13.74
C HIS A 456 19.70 10.60 12.83
N MET A 457 18.38 10.48 12.66
CA MET A 457 17.59 11.50 11.94
C MET A 457 17.53 12.82 12.73
N TRP A 458 17.36 12.77 14.06
CA TRP A 458 17.44 13.98 14.90
C TRP A 458 18.85 14.61 14.90
N ASP A 459 19.90 13.80 14.79
CA ASP A 459 21.29 14.29 14.65
C ASP A 459 21.49 15.11 13.36
N VAL A 460 20.77 14.78 12.27
CA VAL A 460 20.74 15.62 11.05
C VAL A 460 20.19 17.00 11.37
N GLY A 461 19.04 17.06 12.05
CA GLY A 461 18.41 18.32 12.47
C GLY A 461 19.24 19.14 13.44
N LEU A 462 20.01 18.48 14.33
CA LEU A 462 20.93 19.15 15.25
C LEU A 462 22.04 19.92 14.53
N ARG A 463 22.50 19.41 13.38
CA ARG A 463 23.52 20.10 12.55
C ARG A 463 22.97 21.36 11.88
N GLY A 464 21.63 21.47 11.74
CA GLY A 464 20.95 22.59 11.10
C GLY A 464 21.01 22.59 9.58
N GLY A 465 20.15 23.35 8.95
CA GLY A 465 20.09 23.59 7.51
C GLY A 465 19.56 22.45 6.65
N VAL A 466 19.42 21.23 7.18
CA VAL A 466 18.89 20.05 6.48
C VAL A 466 17.74 19.44 7.28
N GLY A 467 16.59 19.26 6.64
CA GLY A 467 15.42 18.57 7.19
C GLY A 467 15.42 17.08 6.83
N VAL A 468 14.72 16.29 7.63
CA VAL A 468 14.51 14.86 7.36
C VAL A 468 13.02 14.57 7.32
N ILE A 469 12.58 13.85 6.29
CA ILE A 469 11.24 13.28 6.21
C ILE A 469 11.30 11.79 5.92
N VAL A 470 10.23 11.08 6.29
CA VAL A 470 9.99 9.69 5.93
C VAL A 470 8.79 9.64 4.99
N LEU A 471 8.86 8.86 3.94
CA LEU A 471 7.73 8.50 3.08
C LEU A 471 7.46 7.02 3.20
N SER A 472 6.19 6.64 3.35
CA SER A 472 5.80 5.23 3.49
C SER A 472 4.46 4.91 2.81
N GLY A 473 4.12 3.62 2.74
CA GLY A 473 2.93 3.08 2.09
C GLY A 473 2.21 2.01 2.92
N ASP A 474 1.80 0.92 2.28
CA ASP A 474 1.26 -0.34 2.83
C ASP A 474 -0.18 -0.27 3.39
N ARG A 475 -0.52 0.69 4.24
CA ARG A 475 -1.72 0.60 5.13
C ARG A 475 -3.06 0.92 4.49
N HIS A 476 -3.13 1.28 3.21
CA HIS A 476 -4.34 1.69 2.47
C HIS A 476 -5.06 2.92 3.07
N GLU A 477 -4.39 3.65 3.91
CA GLU A 477 -4.85 4.85 4.59
C GLU A 477 -3.79 5.94 4.47
N PHE A 478 -4.15 7.17 4.80
CA PHE A 478 -3.18 8.25 4.89
C PHE A 478 -2.99 8.67 6.34
N ALA A 479 -1.74 8.80 6.76
CA ALA A 479 -1.37 9.45 8.00
C ALA A 479 -0.15 10.35 7.83
N ALA A 480 -0.22 11.54 8.39
CA ALA A 480 0.93 12.41 8.63
C ALA A 480 1.26 12.37 10.12
N THR A 481 2.50 11.99 10.44
CA THR A 481 2.98 11.81 11.81
C THR A 481 4.25 12.62 12.03
N SER A 482 4.42 13.22 13.19
CA SER A 482 5.67 13.85 13.60
C SER A 482 6.35 13.06 14.72
N PHE A 483 7.68 13.04 14.68
CA PHE A 483 8.55 12.41 15.65
C PHE A 483 9.41 13.48 16.30
N PRO A 484 8.89 14.23 17.30
CA PRO A 484 9.68 15.21 18.03
C PRO A 484 10.77 14.49 18.86
N PRO A 485 11.95 15.10 19.02
CA PRO A 485 12.93 14.58 19.94
C PRO A 485 12.43 14.66 21.39
N PRO A 486 12.90 13.78 22.27
CA PRO A 486 12.48 13.79 23.67
C PRO A 486 12.82 15.12 24.34
N PRO A 487 11.93 15.65 25.21
CA PRO A 487 12.19 16.89 25.93
C PRO A 487 13.42 16.75 26.83
N ASP A 488 14.12 17.87 27.05
CA ASP A 488 15.34 17.93 27.88
C ASP A 488 15.18 17.20 29.23
N GLY A 489 16.04 16.23 29.48
CA GLY A 489 16.20 15.59 30.78
C GLY A 489 15.43 14.28 31.02
N LYS A 490 14.63 13.80 30.07
CA LYS A 490 13.97 12.48 30.18
C LYS A 490 14.67 11.46 29.27
N GLU A 491 15.12 10.34 29.83
CA GLU A 491 15.51 9.16 29.05
C GLU A 491 14.23 8.48 28.55
N GLU A 492 14.06 8.34 27.24
CA GLU A 492 13.10 7.39 26.69
C GLU A 492 13.67 5.98 26.93
N ILE A 493 13.22 5.32 27.98
CA ILE A 493 13.51 3.89 28.17
C ILE A 493 12.59 3.13 27.20
N VAL A 494 13.13 2.82 26.03
CA VAL A 494 12.44 1.99 25.04
C VAL A 494 12.26 0.60 25.63
N GLY A 495 11.02 0.23 25.98
CA GLY A 495 10.71 -1.11 26.48
C GLY A 495 9.67 -1.20 27.60
N LEU A 496 9.33 -0.11 28.24
CA LEU A 496 8.24 -0.12 29.25
C LEU A 496 6.87 0.14 28.61
N GLY A 497 6.47 -0.72 27.67
CA GLY A 497 5.07 -0.90 27.34
C GLY A 497 4.36 -1.50 28.53
N GLN A 498 3.45 -0.72 29.15
CA GLN A 498 2.45 -1.13 30.13
C GLN A 498 2.81 -2.35 31.01
N VAL A 499 3.75 -2.20 31.91
CA VAL A 499 3.78 -3.04 33.11
C VAL A 499 2.92 -2.34 34.16
N GLY A 500 1.80 -2.96 34.49
CA GLY A 500 0.82 -2.45 35.44
C GLY A 500 1.45 -2.03 36.76
N ALA A 501 0.79 -1.11 37.45
CA ALA A 501 1.15 -0.44 38.71
C ALA A 501 1.70 -1.36 39.81
N GLY A 502 2.93 -1.85 39.64
CA GLY A 502 3.63 -2.70 40.59
C GLY A 502 5.14 -2.46 40.67
N ALA A 503 5.68 -1.66 39.75
CA ALA A 503 7.14 -1.48 39.62
C ALA A 503 7.73 -0.42 40.57
N ARG A 504 7.60 -0.62 41.88
CA ARG A 504 8.41 0.10 42.88
C ARG A 504 9.86 -0.42 42.98
N GLY A 505 10.22 -1.46 42.21
CA GLY A 505 11.54 -2.11 42.29
C GLY A 505 12.56 -1.67 41.22
N VAL A 506 12.16 -1.06 40.14
CA VAL A 506 13.06 -0.78 39.01
C VAL A 506 13.89 0.48 39.21
N ASN A 507 13.38 1.47 39.92
CA ASN A 507 14.15 2.69 40.27
C ASN A 507 15.35 2.42 41.23
N ALA A 508 15.34 1.33 41.98
CA ALA A 508 16.43 1.00 42.89
C ALA A 508 17.64 0.34 42.20
N LEU A 509 17.45 -0.24 40.99
CA LEU A 509 18.54 -0.84 40.22
C LEU A 509 19.23 0.17 39.29
N ALA A 510 18.54 1.21 38.88
CA ALA A 510 19.10 2.30 38.06
C ALA A 510 20.05 3.21 38.86
N GLU A 511 19.89 3.29 40.20
CA GLU A 511 20.77 4.08 41.05
C GLU A 511 22.12 3.40 41.39
N GLN A 512 22.32 2.13 41.01
CA GLN A 512 23.53 1.37 41.31
C GLN A 512 24.41 1.04 40.09
N ALA A 513 24.10 1.55 38.89
CA ALA A 513 24.97 1.40 37.75
C ALA A 513 26.15 2.39 37.83
N PRO A 514 27.41 1.93 37.67
CA PRO A 514 28.56 2.83 37.74
C PRO A 514 28.51 3.90 36.66
N ASP A 515 28.90 5.09 37.07
CA ASP A 515 28.99 6.37 36.36
C ASP A 515 29.71 6.30 34.99
N VAL A 516 29.09 5.70 34.00
CA VAL A 516 29.35 6.01 32.60
C VAL A 516 28.33 7.06 32.23
N MET A 517 28.60 8.30 32.60
CA MET A 517 27.87 9.46 32.07
C MET A 517 27.99 9.45 30.55
N LYS A 518 27.10 8.74 29.85
CA LYS A 518 26.81 9.06 28.46
C LYS A 518 26.31 10.49 28.45
N LYS A 519 27.10 11.43 27.91
CA LYS A 519 26.68 12.82 27.68
C LYS A 519 25.37 12.74 26.91
N ARG A 520 24.25 13.10 27.53
CA ARG A 520 22.93 13.11 26.91
C ARG A 520 22.96 14.10 25.77
N LYS A 521 22.69 13.66 24.56
CA LYS A 521 22.46 14.53 23.40
C LYS A 521 21.16 15.30 23.65
N ARG A 522 21.18 16.61 23.43
CA ARG A 522 20.01 17.47 23.48
C ARG A 522 19.66 17.87 22.06
N TRP A 523 18.58 17.34 21.53
CA TRP A 523 18.09 17.73 20.21
C TRP A 523 17.08 18.87 20.35
N PRO A 524 17.18 19.93 19.50
CA PRO A 524 16.17 20.97 19.47
C PRO A 524 14.87 20.46 18.83
N LEU A 525 13.72 21.04 19.17
CA LEU A 525 12.44 20.73 18.55
C LEU A 525 12.46 20.93 17.02
N SER A 526 13.31 21.80 16.49
CA SER A 526 13.50 21.97 15.05
C SER A 526 14.09 20.74 14.36
N ALA A 527 14.63 19.77 15.12
CA ALA A 527 15.08 18.46 14.60
C ALA A 527 13.93 17.46 14.44
N THR A 528 12.68 17.84 14.72
CA THR A 528 11.50 16.97 14.53
C THR A 528 11.48 16.38 13.12
N VAL A 529 11.35 15.07 13.02
CA VAL A 529 11.19 14.34 11.77
C VAL A 529 9.69 14.16 11.49
N HIS A 530 9.32 14.13 10.20
CA HIS A 530 7.94 13.95 9.79
C HIS A 530 7.81 12.78 8.84
N GLU A 531 6.74 12.00 8.99
CA GLU A 531 6.36 10.94 8.08
C GLU A 531 5.06 11.29 7.36
N PHE A 532 5.02 10.96 6.07
CA PHE A 532 3.80 10.95 5.27
C PHE A 532 3.61 9.54 4.70
N SER A 533 2.65 8.80 5.25
CA SER A 533 2.24 7.48 4.79
C SER A 533 1.03 7.63 3.88
N ALA A 534 1.17 7.30 2.59
CA ALA A 534 0.10 7.48 1.60
C ALA A 534 -0.06 6.23 0.74
N SER A 535 -1.18 5.55 0.91
CA SER A 535 -1.66 4.41 0.12
C SER A 535 -3.19 4.27 0.25
N PRO A 536 -3.83 3.52 -0.64
CA PRO A 536 -3.32 2.86 -1.83
C PRO A 536 -3.37 3.81 -3.05
N LEU A 537 -2.58 3.52 -4.09
CA LEU A 537 -2.79 4.19 -5.40
C LEU A 537 -4.11 3.71 -6.03
N ASN A 538 -4.43 2.42 -5.93
CA ASN A 538 -5.71 1.87 -6.36
C ASN A 538 -6.06 0.58 -5.62
N MET A 539 -6.88 0.69 -4.60
CA MET A 539 -7.44 -0.45 -3.84
C MET A 539 -8.62 0.03 -3.00
N PHE A 540 -9.42 -0.88 -2.43
CA PHE A 540 -10.42 -0.49 -1.45
C PHE A 540 -9.77 -0.06 -0.12
N TYR A 541 -10.44 0.78 0.63
CA TYR A 541 -10.10 1.09 2.02
C TYR A 541 -10.97 0.28 3.00
N LEU A 542 -10.42 -0.01 4.17
CA LEU A 542 -11.15 -0.73 5.21
C LEU A 542 -12.16 0.18 5.91
N PRO A 543 -13.36 -0.31 6.23
CA PRO A 543 -14.36 0.48 6.97
C PRO A 543 -14.03 0.63 8.47
N ILE A 544 -12.85 0.22 8.89
CA ILE A 544 -12.34 0.32 10.25
C ILE A 544 -11.10 1.20 10.26
N ARG A 545 -10.93 1.99 11.31
CA ARG A 545 -9.75 2.82 11.50
C ARG A 545 -8.65 2.00 12.14
N THR A 546 -7.47 1.95 11.52
CA THR A 546 -6.35 1.13 11.97
C THR A 546 -5.21 1.95 12.59
N TYR A 547 -5.32 3.27 12.57
CA TYR A 547 -4.35 4.20 13.11
C TYR A 547 -4.83 4.84 14.42
N SER A 548 -3.95 4.94 15.40
CA SER A 548 -4.19 5.61 16.67
C SER A 548 -3.85 7.09 16.56
N GLU A 549 -4.86 7.95 16.61
CA GLU A 549 -4.70 9.41 16.53
C GLU A 549 -4.23 10.00 17.87
N SER A 550 -3.02 9.64 18.35
CA SER A 550 -2.44 10.28 19.52
C SER A 550 -1.99 11.71 19.16
N THR A 551 -2.61 12.69 19.76
CA THR A 551 -2.27 14.11 19.58
C THR A 551 -1.43 14.69 20.71
N THR A 552 -1.24 13.92 21.78
CA THR A 552 -0.41 14.29 22.93
C THR A 552 0.81 13.40 22.98
N SER A 553 1.98 13.99 23.13
CA SER A 553 3.13 13.25 23.63
C SER A 553 2.83 12.91 25.09
N ASP A 554 2.18 11.76 25.33
CA ASP A 554 2.26 11.14 26.65
C ASP A 554 3.74 11.03 27.01
N GLU A 555 4.08 11.08 28.29
CA GLU A 555 5.46 11.24 28.77
C GLU A 555 6.52 10.32 28.12
N TYR A 556 6.09 9.36 27.26
CA TYR A 556 6.93 8.31 26.67
C TYR A 556 6.63 7.99 25.19
N THR A 557 5.73 8.71 24.52
CA THR A 557 5.40 8.43 23.10
C THR A 557 5.73 9.63 22.21
N SER A 558 6.72 9.45 21.36
CA SER A 558 7.21 10.48 20.45
C SER A 558 6.44 10.61 19.14
N ASP A 559 5.45 9.72 18.88
CA ASP A 559 4.72 9.70 17.60
C ASP A 559 3.42 10.49 17.73
N VAL A 560 3.39 11.70 17.13
CA VAL A 560 2.25 12.62 17.22
C VAL A 560 1.51 12.67 15.88
N CYS A 561 0.22 12.36 15.90
CA CYS A 561 -0.64 12.50 14.72
C CYS A 561 -0.82 13.97 14.34
N ILE A 562 -0.48 14.31 13.08
CA ILE A 562 -0.77 15.61 12.48
C ILE A 562 -2.10 15.54 11.73
N LYS A 563 -2.29 14.49 10.93
CA LYS A 563 -3.47 14.26 10.12
C LYS A 563 -3.67 12.79 9.83
N TYR A 564 -4.92 12.34 9.88
CA TYR A 564 -5.32 11.01 9.49
C TYR A 564 -6.52 11.07 8.55
N ILE A 565 -6.45 10.38 7.40
CA ILE A 565 -7.52 10.27 6.40
C ILE A 565 -7.60 8.80 5.96
N PRO A 566 -8.51 8.01 6.54
CA PRO A 566 -8.66 6.60 6.19
C PRO A 566 -9.37 6.40 4.84
N ASP A 567 -10.36 7.23 4.52
CA ASP A 567 -11.28 7.04 3.40
C ASP A 567 -10.61 7.32 2.04
N GLY A 568 -11.17 6.76 0.98
CA GLY A 568 -10.75 6.91 -0.41
C GLY A 568 -10.00 5.69 -0.96
N ASN A 569 -10.32 5.31 -2.19
CA ASN A 569 -9.77 4.15 -2.88
C ASN A 569 -8.47 4.45 -3.65
N SER A 570 -8.15 5.73 -3.81
CA SER A 570 -6.92 6.19 -4.45
C SER A 570 -6.30 7.31 -3.64
N LYS A 571 -5.03 7.16 -3.28
CA LYS A 571 -4.27 8.18 -2.56
C LYS A 571 -2.86 8.28 -3.12
N PHE A 572 -2.38 9.49 -3.36
CA PHE A 572 -0.98 9.75 -3.63
C PHE A 572 -0.55 11.10 -3.07
N GLY A 573 0.70 11.18 -2.66
CA GLY A 573 1.33 12.40 -2.16
C GLY A 573 2.13 13.10 -3.25
N SER A 574 2.12 14.43 -3.22
CA SER A 574 3.00 15.29 -4.01
C SER A 574 3.86 16.11 -3.06
N VAL A 575 5.17 16.00 -3.22
CA VAL A 575 6.17 16.72 -2.44
C VAL A 575 6.84 17.76 -3.33
N SER A 576 6.74 19.02 -2.97
CA SER A 576 7.38 20.15 -3.68
C SER A 576 8.37 20.86 -2.75
N ILE A 577 9.64 20.90 -3.15
CA ILE A 577 10.71 21.54 -2.39
C ILE A 577 11.12 22.82 -3.10
N SER A 578 11.26 23.91 -2.35
CA SER A 578 11.76 25.19 -2.83
C SER A 578 12.82 25.77 -1.89
N ASN A 579 13.83 26.40 -2.48
CA ASN A 579 14.92 27.07 -1.77
C ASN A 579 14.82 28.59 -2.02
N PRO A 580 14.01 29.34 -1.25
CA PRO A 580 13.86 30.76 -1.46
C PRO A 580 15.20 31.48 -1.30
N PRO A 581 15.62 32.36 -2.24
CA PRO A 581 16.92 33.02 -2.17
C PRO A 581 17.04 34.02 -1.00
N THR A 582 15.92 34.41 -0.41
CA THR A 582 15.82 35.35 0.74
C THR A 582 15.78 34.63 2.09
N SER A 583 15.80 33.32 2.13
CA SER A 583 15.71 32.51 3.35
C SER A 583 16.89 31.55 3.43
N ASP A 584 17.43 31.34 4.61
CA ASP A 584 18.38 30.28 4.91
C ASP A 584 17.73 28.90 5.11
N GLN A 585 16.39 28.88 5.13
CA GLN A 585 15.58 27.68 5.27
C GLN A 585 14.93 27.29 3.93
N SER A 586 14.92 26.00 3.65
CA SER A 586 14.18 25.39 2.54
C SER A 586 12.75 25.08 2.97
N LEU A 587 11.81 25.20 2.04
CA LEU A 587 10.41 24.85 2.23
C LEU A 587 10.11 23.52 1.54
N LEU A 588 9.37 22.66 2.23
CA LEU A 588 8.78 21.44 1.68
C LEU A 588 7.27 21.55 1.81
N HIS A 589 6.59 21.57 0.68
CA HIS A 589 5.14 21.59 0.61
C HIS A 589 4.62 20.22 0.20
N TYR A 590 3.91 19.56 1.10
CA TYR A 590 3.24 18.28 0.89
C TYR A 590 1.78 18.50 0.50
N ARG A 591 1.29 17.81 -0.54
CA ARG A 591 -0.13 17.77 -0.92
C ARG A 591 -0.58 16.34 -1.04
N LEU A 592 -1.70 16.01 -0.43
CA LEU A 592 -2.36 14.72 -0.54
C LEU A 592 -3.51 14.81 -1.53
N PHE A 593 -3.55 13.91 -2.48
CA PHE A 593 -4.68 13.68 -3.38
C PHE A 593 -5.42 12.41 -2.97
N VAL A 594 -6.75 12.51 -2.87
CA VAL A 594 -7.66 11.40 -2.58
C VAL A 594 -8.71 11.34 -3.66
N ASP A 595 -8.85 10.20 -4.33
CA ASP A 595 -9.79 9.98 -5.45
C ASP A 595 -9.77 11.12 -6.50
N GLY A 596 -8.56 11.57 -6.83
CA GLY A 596 -8.32 12.61 -7.85
C GLY A 596 -8.42 14.06 -7.36
N VAL A 597 -8.79 14.30 -6.10
CA VAL A 597 -8.96 15.64 -5.55
C VAL A 597 -7.91 15.92 -4.46
N GLU A 598 -7.33 17.13 -4.46
CA GLU A 598 -6.46 17.56 -3.37
C GLU A 598 -7.28 17.68 -2.07
N ALA A 599 -6.99 16.77 -1.12
CA ALA A 599 -7.74 16.64 0.13
C ALA A 599 -7.08 17.34 1.32
N TRP A 600 -5.76 17.50 1.29
CA TRP A 600 -5.00 18.10 2.39
C TRP A 600 -3.62 18.54 1.94
N SER A 601 -3.08 19.56 2.62
CA SER A 601 -1.70 20.01 2.40
C SER A 601 -1.02 20.42 3.71
N TYR A 602 0.31 20.38 3.70
CA TYR A 602 1.13 20.73 4.85
C TYR A 602 2.50 21.27 4.41
N THR A 603 3.02 22.27 5.13
CA THR A 603 4.31 22.89 4.80
C THR A 603 5.29 22.73 5.95
N LEU A 604 6.49 22.27 5.62
CA LEU A 604 7.62 22.14 6.53
C LEU A 604 8.74 23.09 6.14
N THR A 605 9.54 23.48 7.14
CA THR A 605 10.79 24.21 6.94
C THR A 605 11.95 23.36 7.45
N THR A 606 13.12 23.49 6.81
CA THR A 606 14.34 22.89 7.38
C THR A 606 14.69 23.56 8.71
N PRO A 607 15.39 22.86 9.62
CA PRO A 607 16.01 23.51 10.76
C PRO A 607 16.83 24.73 10.33
N PRO A 608 16.85 25.82 11.12
CA PRO A 608 17.67 26.99 10.80
C PRO A 608 19.16 26.61 10.74
N ASN A 609 19.93 27.29 9.88
CA ASN A 609 21.37 27.15 9.91
C ASN A 609 21.90 27.60 11.27
N VAL A 610 22.68 26.78 11.93
CA VAL A 610 23.41 27.19 13.13
C VAL A 610 24.48 28.17 12.65
N GLY A 611 24.22 29.46 12.87
CA GLY A 611 25.01 30.57 12.32
C GLY A 611 26.51 30.41 12.55
N GLY A 612 27.31 30.87 11.60
CA GLY A 612 28.76 30.65 11.44
C GLY A 612 29.72 31.09 12.57
N GLY A 613 29.31 31.07 13.82
CA GLY A 613 30.15 31.19 15.01
C GLY A 613 30.26 29.90 15.82
N GLY A 614 29.37 28.95 15.59
CA GLY A 614 29.37 27.64 16.24
C GLY A 614 29.59 26.55 15.20
N ARG A 615 30.82 26.38 14.69
CA ARG A 615 31.19 25.04 14.23
C ARG A 615 30.84 24.12 15.37
N ALA A 616 30.05 23.09 15.07
CA ALA A 616 29.74 22.03 15.99
C ALA A 616 31.01 21.34 16.50
N LYS A 617 31.77 22.04 17.35
CA LYS A 617 32.88 21.48 18.12
C LYS A 617 32.38 20.41 19.10
N ASP A 618 31.07 20.33 19.29
CA ASP A 618 30.40 19.35 20.15
C ASP A 618 29.59 18.30 19.36
N ALA A 619 29.60 18.30 18.04
CA ALA A 619 29.25 17.12 17.30
C ALA A 619 30.33 16.08 17.59
N ILE A 620 30.01 15.10 18.42
CA ILE A 620 30.91 13.99 18.78
C ILE A 620 31.11 13.13 17.53
N TRP A 621 32.00 13.61 16.66
CA TRP A 621 32.61 12.85 15.59
C TRP A 621 34.11 12.95 15.78
N GLY A 622 34.60 12.17 16.70
CA GLY A 622 35.99 11.78 16.85
C GLY A 622 36.07 10.29 16.62
#